data_cfec73a5c35eaa46f68854610f83385c
#
_entry.id   cfec73a5c35eaa46f68854610f83385c
#
_cell.length_a   1.000
_cell.length_b   1.000
_cell.length_c   1.000
_cell.angle_alpha   90.00
_cell.angle_beta   90.00
_cell.angle_gamma   90.00
#
_symmetry.space_group_name_H-M   'P 1'
#
loop_
_entity.id
_entity.type
_entity.pdbx_description
1 polymer ?
#
loop_
_entity_poly.entity_id
_entity_poly.type
_entity_poly.pdbx_seq_one_letter_code
_entity_poly.pdbx_strand_id
1 'polypeptide(L)'
;MSKLLAFGASSSKNSRNKKLASYVATRMAPKEAILVDLNEFEMPIYSEDREQEIGIPDKAYEFKKLVNESIGIIISLAEHNGSYTSAFKNIYDWISVIETKVWGNKPLILLSTSDGQNAGKTVLQTALSRFSRQSKEEIPHFSLPNFNENFSDTDGIINKKLSKQLDKQISIFSRQVDN
;
A
#
# COMPACT_ATOMS: atom_id res chain seq x y z
N MET A 1 -21.61 1.44 1.15
CA MET A 1 -20.84 0.78 2.25
C MET A 1 -19.42 1.29 2.18
N SER A 2 -18.83 1.61 3.32
CA SER A 2 -17.45 2.11 3.38
C SER A 2 -16.49 0.94 3.16
N LYS A 3 -15.52 1.08 2.24
CA LYS A 3 -14.62 0.00 1.81
C LYS A 3 -13.18 0.26 2.21
N LEU A 4 -12.40 -0.79 2.40
CA LEU A 4 -10.95 -0.70 2.47
C LEU A 4 -10.38 -0.47 1.06
N LEU A 5 -9.30 0.29 0.95
CA LEU A 5 -8.50 0.40 -0.26
C LEU A 5 -7.26 -0.49 -0.09
N ALA A 6 -6.97 -1.35 -1.05
CA ALA A 6 -5.80 -2.23 -0.98
C ALA A 6 -5.06 -2.29 -2.32
N PHE A 7 -3.73 -2.19 -2.29
CA PHE A 7 -2.90 -2.32 -3.47
C PHE A 7 -1.46 -2.74 -3.17
N GLY A 8 -0.86 -3.41 -4.15
CA GLY A 8 0.59 -3.59 -4.20
C GLY A 8 1.22 -2.41 -4.92
N ALA A 9 2.19 -1.76 -4.29
CA ALA A 9 2.90 -0.60 -4.84
C ALA A 9 3.91 -1.03 -5.94
N SER A 10 3.39 -1.63 -7.02
CA SER A 10 4.14 -2.20 -8.12
C SER A 10 3.30 -2.22 -9.39
N SER A 11 3.92 -1.99 -10.54
CA SER A 11 3.32 -2.17 -11.87
C SER A 11 3.51 -3.56 -12.47
N SER A 12 4.14 -4.49 -11.74
CA SER A 12 4.32 -5.87 -12.22
C SER A 12 2.99 -6.62 -12.27
N LYS A 13 2.68 -7.26 -13.41
CA LYS A 13 1.44 -8.05 -13.58
C LYS A 13 1.29 -9.15 -12.51
N ASN A 14 2.38 -9.86 -12.22
CA ASN A 14 2.46 -10.91 -11.19
C ASN A 14 3.11 -10.39 -9.90
N SER A 15 2.66 -9.24 -9.41
CA SER A 15 3.23 -8.61 -8.22
C SER A 15 2.97 -9.42 -6.96
N ARG A 16 4.04 -9.85 -6.27
CA ARG A 16 4.00 -10.46 -4.94
C ARG A 16 3.36 -9.53 -3.90
N ASN A 17 3.65 -8.26 -4.03
CA ASN A 17 3.08 -7.25 -3.14
C ASN A 17 1.58 -7.07 -3.37
N LYS A 18 1.08 -7.18 -4.60
CA LYS A 18 -0.36 -7.21 -4.89
C LYS A 18 -1.03 -8.44 -4.24
N LYS A 19 -0.40 -9.62 -4.33
CA LYS A 19 -0.89 -10.84 -3.67
C LYS A 19 -0.93 -10.68 -2.14
N LEU A 20 0.11 -10.10 -1.53
CA LEU A 20 0.15 -9.88 -0.08
C LEU A 20 -0.90 -8.86 0.37
N ALA A 21 -1.09 -7.76 -0.36
CA ALA A 21 -2.13 -6.77 -0.05
C ALA A 21 -3.54 -7.39 -0.16
N SER A 22 -3.80 -8.17 -1.21
CA SER A 22 -5.06 -8.88 -1.41
C SER A 22 -5.33 -9.89 -0.28
N TYR A 23 -4.32 -10.66 0.11
CA TYR A 23 -4.42 -11.61 1.23
C TYR A 23 -4.80 -10.91 2.55
N VAL A 24 -4.17 -9.79 2.87
CA VAL A 24 -4.52 -9.02 4.07
C VAL A 24 -5.94 -8.44 3.97
N ALA A 25 -6.32 -7.91 2.81
CA ALA A 25 -7.66 -7.39 2.57
C ALA A 25 -8.74 -8.46 2.79
N THR A 26 -8.52 -9.68 2.28
CA THR A 26 -9.44 -10.82 2.47
C THR A 26 -9.58 -11.19 3.96
N ARG A 27 -8.52 -11.05 4.74
CA ARG A 27 -8.52 -11.36 6.18
C ARG A 27 -9.21 -10.29 7.03
N MET A 28 -9.49 -9.13 6.46
CA MET A 28 -10.25 -8.06 7.12
C MET A 28 -11.78 -8.24 6.99
N ALA A 29 -12.24 -9.39 6.50
CA ALA A 29 -13.67 -9.70 6.42
C ALA A 29 -14.39 -9.47 7.78
N PRO A 30 -15.64 -8.97 7.78
CA PRO A 30 -16.53 -8.82 6.63
C PRO A 30 -16.41 -7.49 5.86
N LYS A 31 -15.37 -6.69 6.07
CA LYS A 31 -15.21 -5.41 5.37
C LYS A 31 -14.85 -5.65 3.91
N GLU A 32 -15.60 -5.02 3.02
CA GLU A 32 -15.29 -5.06 1.59
C GLU A 32 -14.01 -4.27 1.30
N ALA A 33 -13.20 -4.74 0.36
CA ALA A 33 -12.00 -4.06 -0.11
C ALA A 33 -12.03 -3.82 -1.62
N ILE A 34 -11.59 -2.65 -2.03
CA ILE A 34 -11.30 -2.33 -3.43
C ILE A 34 -9.81 -2.66 -3.64
N LEU A 35 -9.57 -3.66 -4.50
CA LEU A 35 -8.22 -4.03 -4.93
C LEU A 35 -7.86 -3.22 -6.18
N VAL A 36 -6.84 -2.39 -6.07
CA VAL A 36 -6.38 -1.51 -7.16
C VAL A 36 -5.13 -2.08 -7.81
N ASP A 37 -5.09 -2.02 -9.13
CA ASP A 37 -3.89 -2.26 -9.94
C ASP A 37 -3.27 -0.92 -10.33
N LEU A 38 -2.01 -0.65 -9.97
CA LEU A 38 -1.37 0.61 -10.29
C LEU A 38 -1.18 0.84 -11.81
N ASN A 39 -1.26 -0.22 -12.63
CA ASN A 39 -1.25 -0.08 -14.08
C ASN A 39 -2.48 0.69 -14.63
N GLU A 40 -3.58 0.74 -13.89
CA GLU A 40 -4.77 1.51 -14.26
C GLU A 40 -4.58 3.02 -14.03
N PHE A 41 -3.53 3.41 -13.30
CA PHE A 41 -3.21 4.78 -12.90
C PHE A 41 -1.88 5.25 -13.49
N GLU A 42 -1.55 4.78 -14.69
CA GLU A 42 -0.37 5.25 -15.41
C GLU A 42 -0.57 6.72 -15.84
N MET A 43 0.42 7.55 -15.52
CA MET A 43 0.42 8.99 -15.76
C MET A 43 1.81 9.46 -16.18
N PRO A 44 1.95 10.58 -16.89
CA PRO A 44 3.25 11.19 -17.14
C PRO A 44 4.06 11.34 -15.85
N ILE A 45 5.38 11.20 -15.91
CA ILE A 45 6.25 11.42 -14.74
C ILE A 45 6.05 12.86 -14.25
N TYR A 46 5.77 13.01 -12.95
CA TYR A 46 5.54 14.30 -12.33
C TYR A 46 6.76 15.24 -12.45
N SER A 47 6.49 16.48 -12.79
CA SER A 47 7.36 17.63 -12.58
C SER A 47 6.50 18.90 -12.44
N GLU A 48 7.02 19.91 -11.79
CA GLU A 48 6.34 21.21 -11.66
C GLU A 48 6.03 21.83 -13.03
N ASP A 49 6.97 21.76 -13.99
CA ASP A 49 6.76 22.27 -15.36
C ASP A 49 5.59 21.54 -16.04
N ARG A 50 5.54 20.21 -15.89
CA ARG A 50 4.49 19.40 -16.49
C ARG A 50 3.13 19.67 -15.85
N GLU A 51 3.08 19.86 -14.54
CA GLU A 51 1.86 20.25 -13.83
C GLU A 51 1.33 21.61 -14.36
N GLN A 52 2.22 22.57 -14.59
CA GLN A 52 1.85 23.88 -15.16
C GLN A 52 1.39 23.77 -16.62
N GLU A 53 1.98 22.90 -17.41
CA GLU A 53 1.69 22.74 -18.85
C GLU A 53 0.39 21.97 -19.12
N ILE A 54 0.16 20.85 -18.42
CA ILE A 54 -0.98 19.95 -18.71
C ILE A 54 -2.01 19.87 -17.57
N GLY A 55 -1.73 20.50 -16.42
CA GLY A 55 -2.55 20.33 -15.21
C GLY A 55 -2.34 18.97 -14.53
N ILE A 56 -3.14 18.72 -13.49
CA ILE A 56 -3.13 17.43 -12.78
C ILE A 56 -3.93 16.40 -13.57
N PRO A 57 -3.37 15.25 -13.92
CA PRO A 57 -4.07 14.21 -14.67
C PRO A 57 -5.34 13.69 -13.98
N ASP A 58 -6.39 13.37 -14.73
CA ASP A 58 -7.65 12.82 -14.22
C ASP A 58 -7.42 11.55 -13.38
N LYS A 59 -6.47 10.72 -13.76
CA LYS A 59 -6.08 9.51 -13.02
C LYS A 59 -5.58 9.78 -11.61
N ALA A 60 -4.96 10.94 -11.36
CA ALA A 60 -4.56 11.36 -10.01
C ALA A 60 -5.80 11.68 -9.15
N TYR A 61 -6.80 12.37 -9.71
CA TYR A 61 -8.06 12.62 -9.03
C TYR A 61 -8.86 11.35 -8.79
N GLU A 62 -8.90 10.42 -9.76
CA GLU A 62 -9.54 9.11 -9.60
C GLU A 62 -8.90 8.33 -8.44
N PHE A 63 -7.56 8.24 -8.39
CA PHE A 63 -6.86 7.55 -7.30
C PHE A 63 -7.10 8.25 -5.95
N LYS A 64 -7.01 9.57 -5.91
CA LYS A 64 -7.26 10.35 -4.68
C LYS A 64 -8.70 10.20 -4.19
N LYS A 65 -9.67 10.07 -5.08
CA LYS A 65 -11.06 9.78 -4.74
C LYS A 65 -11.18 8.42 -4.03
N LEU A 66 -10.51 7.36 -4.53
CA LEU A 66 -10.49 6.05 -3.87
C LEU A 66 -9.91 6.15 -2.44
N VAL A 67 -8.83 6.92 -2.26
CA VAL A 67 -8.26 7.20 -0.93
C VAL A 67 -9.29 7.87 -0.03
N ASN A 68 -9.96 8.91 -0.49
CA ASN A 68 -10.89 9.72 0.30
C ASN A 68 -12.15 8.93 0.69
N GLU A 69 -12.64 8.07 -0.20
CA GLU A 69 -13.84 7.23 0.02
C GLU A 69 -13.56 5.98 0.87
N SER A 70 -12.28 5.63 1.09
CA SER A 70 -11.91 4.46 1.90
C SER A 70 -12.04 4.74 3.40
N ILE A 71 -12.21 3.67 4.19
CA ILE A 71 -12.18 3.69 5.67
C ILE A 71 -10.82 3.32 6.24
N GLY A 72 -9.94 2.77 5.42
CA GLY A 72 -8.58 2.38 5.77
C GLY A 72 -7.84 1.88 4.53
N ILE A 73 -6.51 1.90 4.56
CA ILE A 73 -5.69 1.65 3.39
C ILE A 73 -4.63 0.58 3.69
N ILE A 74 -4.55 -0.42 2.83
CA ILE A 74 -3.58 -1.52 2.86
C ILE A 74 -2.60 -1.32 1.72
N ILE A 75 -1.33 -1.04 2.03
CA ILE A 75 -0.27 -0.81 1.04
C ILE A 75 0.81 -1.86 1.22
N SER A 76 1.06 -2.68 0.20
CA SER A 76 2.21 -3.57 0.18
C SER A 76 3.26 -3.05 -0.79
N LEU A 77 4.41 -2.65 -0.23
CA LEU A 77 5.48 -1.93 -0.92
C LEU A 77 6.45 -2.89 -1.61
N ALA A 78 6.63 -2.73 -2.92
CA ALA A 78 7.73 -3.34 -3.64
C ALA A 78 8.97 -2.45 -3.55
N GLU A 79 10.14 -3.08 -3.37
CA GLU A 79 11.43 -2.39 -3.29
C GLU A 79 12.15 -2.48 -4.64
N HIS A 80 12.50 -1.34 -5.23
CA HIS A 80 13.36 -1.23 -6.38
C HIS A 80 14.57 -0.39 -6.01
N ASN A 81 15.78 -1.00 -6.03
CA ASN A 81 17.03 -0.32 -5.68
C ASN A 81 16.96 0.42 -4.32
N GLY A 82 16.37 -0.23 -3.30
CA GLY A 82 16.28 0.33 -1.95
C GLY A 82 15.20 1.41 -1.76
N SER A 83 14.31 1.62 -2.74
CA SER A 83 13.30 2.68 -2.70
C SER A 83 11.94 2.22 -3.23
N TYR A 84 10.98 3.16 -3.29
CA TYR A 84 9.69 2.95 -3.96
C TYR A 84 9.87 2.55 -5.42
N THR A 85 8.92 1.82 -5.97
CA THR A 85 8.83 1.67 -7.42
C THR A 85 8.51 3.02 -8.06
N SER A 86 8.99 3.25 -9.29
CA SER A 86 8.68 4.48 -10.04
C SER A 86 7.18 4.67 -10.24
N ALA A 87 6.43 3.59 -10.48
CA ALA A 87 4.98 3.63 -10.64
C ALA A 87 4.29 4.17 -9.38
N PHE A 88 4.62 3.63 -8.19
CA PHE A 88 4.03 4.11 -6.95
C PHE A 88 4.49 5.54 -6.61
N LYS A 89 5.80 5.82 -6.77
CA LYS A 89 6.33 7.16 -6.48
C LYS A 89 5.67 8.21 -7.34
N ASN A 90 5.44 7.93 -8.63
CA ASN A 90 4.78 8.86 -9.54
C ASN A 90 3.32 9.15 -9.13
N ILE A 91 2.55 8.11 -8.82
CA ILE A 91 1.18 8.27 -8.30
C ILE A 91 1.20 9.10 -7.01
N TYR A 92 2.11 8.77 -6.07
CA TYR A 92 2.24 9.47 -4.80
C TYR A 92 2.57 10.96 -5.01
N ASP A 93 3.44 11.30 -5.96
CA ASP A 93 3.80 12.68 -6.28
C ASP A 93 2.58 13.44 -6.84
N TRP A 94 1.89 12.90 -7.84
CA TRP A 94 0.70 13.52 -8.40
C TRP A 94 -0.42 13.73 -7.37
N ILE A 95 -0.71 12.77 -6.50
CA ILE A 95 -1.76 12.96 -5.50
C ILE A 95 -1.33 13.88 -4.36
N SER A 96 -0.02 14.10 -4.15
CA SER A 96 0.48 15.00 -3.12
C SER A 96 0.28 16.48 -3.46
N VAL A 97 0.14 16.84 -4.75
CA VAL A 97 -0.18 18.21 -5.17
C VAL A 97 -1.68 18.49 -5.11
N ILE A 98 -2.54 17.45 -5.10
CA ILE A 98 -3.97 17.61 -4.83
C ILE A 98 -4.21 17.89 -3.35
N GLU A 99 -3.55 17.16 -2.47
CA GLU A 99 -3.70 17.30 -1.03
C GLU A 99 -2.43 16.88 -0.28
N THR A 100 -1.88 17.77 0.53
CA THR A 100 -0.63 17.50 1.28
C THR A 100 -0.74 16.35 2.26
N LYS A 101 -1.93 16.14 2.87
CA LYS A 101 -2.23 14.93 3.65
C LYS A 101 -2.69 13.81 2.73
N VAL A 102 -1.74 13.24 2.02
CA VAL A 102 -1.98 12.30 0.91
C VAL A 102 -2.99 11.22 1.24
N TRP A 103 -2.90 10.63 2.42
CA TRP A 103 -3.76 9.53 2.87
C TRP A 103 -5.02 10.00 3.63
N GLY A 104 -5.30 11.31 3.69
CA GLY A 104 -6.53 11.86 4.27
C GLY A 104 -6.74 11.52 5.75
N ASN A 105 -5.68 11.32 6.52
CA ASN A 105 -5.72 10.83 7.91
C ASN A 105 -6.41 9.45 8.08
N LYS A 106 -6.52 8.66 7.03
CA LYS A 106 -7.06 7.31 7.10
C LYS A 106 -6.11 6.37 7.85
N PRO A 107 -6.62 5.39 8.60
CA PRO A 107 -5.80 4.30 9.10
C PRO A 107 -5.03 3.62 7.97
N LEU A 108 -3.75 3.32 8.23
CA LEU A 108 -2.87 2.64 7.28
C LEU A 108 -2.33 1.36 7.88
N ILE A 109 -2.17 0.32 7.06
CA ILE A 109 -1.26 -0.79 7.32
C ILE A 109 -0.26 -0.89 6.19
N LEU A 110 1.04 -0.91 6.52
CA LEU A 110 2.12 -1.00 5.55
C LEU A 110 2.74 -2.38 5.56
N LEU A 111 2.84 -2.95 4.38
CA LEU A 111 3.41 -4.27 4.15
C LEU A 111 4.57 -4.16 3.17
N SER A 112 5.45 -5.15 3.17
CA SER A 112 6.42 -5.34 2.11
C SER A 112 6.75 -6.82 1.93
N THR A 113 7.20 -7.20 0.76
CA THR A 113 7.71 -8.54 0.50
C THR A 113 8.67 -8.56 -0.69
N SER A 114 9.57 -9.53 -0.68
CA SER A 114 10.44 -9.90 -1.78
C SER A 114 10.87 -11.37 -1.64
N ASP A 115 11.58 -11.92 -2.63
CA ASP A 115 12.13 -13.28 -2.52
C ASP A 115 13.36 -13.36 -1.62
N GLY A 116 13.95 -12.22 -1.23
CA GLY A 116 15.09 -12.19 -0.33
C GLY A 116 14.69 -12.06 1.14
N GLN A 117 15.65 -12.30 2.03
CA GLN A 117 15.46 -12.15 3.48
C GLN A 117 15.20 -10.71 3.92
N ASN A 118 15.65 -9.71 3.14
CA ASN A 118 15.38 -8.30 3.44
C ASN A 118 13.89 -7.94 3.32
N ALA A 119 13.14 -8.66 2.48
CA ALA A 119 11.69 -8.53 2.38
C ALA A 119 11.17 -7.12 2.07
N GLY A 120 11.96 -6.28 1.42
CA GLY A 120 11.61 -4.87 1.17
C GLY A 120 11.59 -4.00 2.44
N LYS A 121 12.38 -4.34 3.46
CA LYS A 121 12.43 -3.57 4.72
C LYS A 121 12.91 -2.14 4.53
N THR A 122 13.79 -1.89 3.57
CA THR A 122 14.33 -0.55 3.33
C THR A 122 13.23 0.40 2.86
N VAL A 123 12.46 0.00 1.85
CA VAL A 123 11.33 0.80 1.37
C VAL A 123 10.23 0.93 2.41
N LEU A 124 9.99 -0.12 3.22
CA LEU A 124 9.01 -0.08 4.31
C LEU A 124 9.40 0.96 5.37
N GLN A 125 10.66 1.02 5.79
CA GLN A 125 11.17 2.03 6.73
C GLN A 125 11.08 3.45 6.15
N THR A 126 11.37 3.62 4.88
CA THR A 126 11.21 4.89 4.17
C THR A 126 9.74 5.35 4.22
N ALA A 127 8.80 4.45 3.92
CA ALA A 127 7.38 4.75 3.98
C ALA A 127 6.89 5.06 5.39
N LEU A 128 7.30 4.27 6.38
CA LEU A 128 6.98 4.51 7.80
C LEU A 128 7.47 5.89 8.24
N SER A 129 8.74 6.23 7.97
CA SER A 129 9.30 7.54 8.33
C SER A 129 8.52 8.70 7.68
N ARG A 130 8.06 8.53 6.44
CA ARG A 130 7.32 9.58 5.73
C ARG A 130 5.86 9.67 6.17
N PHE A 131 5.15 8.53 6.25
CA PHE A 131 3.71 8.52 6.47
C PHE A 131 3.33 8.74 7.93
N SER A 132 4.17 8.33 8.90
CA SER A 132 3.94 8.61 10.33
C SER A 132 3.85 10.10 10.64
N ARG A 133 4.47 10.97 9.84
CA ARG A 133 4.35 12.43 10.01
C ARG A 133 2.95 12.95 9.68
N GLN A 134 2.14 12.15 8.98
CA GLN A 134 0.79 12.50 8.54
C GLN A 134 -0.28 11.62 9.19
N SER A 135 0.12 10.61 9.96
CA SER A 135 -0.78 9.73 10.68
C SER A 135 -1.00 10.22 12.11
N LYS A 136 -2.22 10.06 12.61
CA LYS A 136 -2.55 10.36 14.02
C LYS A 136 -2.16 9.22 14.97
N GLU A 137 -2.03 8.02 14.43
CA GLU A 137 -1.78 6.80 15.17
C GLU A 137 -0.54 6.09 14.65
N GLU A 138 0.00 5.15 15.43
CA GLU A 138 1.06 4.27 14.99
C GLU A 138 0.60 3.46 13.77
N ILE A 139 1.43 3.36 12.74
CA ILE A 139 1.14 2.59 11.53
C ILE A 139 1.58 1.14 11.74
N PRO A 140 0.63 0.17 11.89
CA PRO A 140 0.97 -1.24 11.91
C PRO A 140 1.66 -1.66 10.61
N HIS A 141 2.69 -2.49 10.73
CA HIS A 141 3.50 -2.86 9.58
C HIS A 141 4.08 -4.26 9.67
N PHE A 142 4.35 -4.86 8.50
CA PHE A 142 4.88 -6.22 8.43
C PHE A 142 5.68 -6.44 7.14
N SER A 143 6.81 -7.13 7.23
CA SER A 143 7.60 -7.60 6.09
C SER A 143 7.57 -9.12 6.00
N LEU A 144 7.20 -9.65 4.82
CA LEU A 144 7.22 -11.09 4.54
C LEU A 144 8.50 -11.46 3.78
N PRO A 145 9.49 -12.12 4.42
CA PRO A 145 10.70 -12.56 3.75
C PRO A 145 10.45 -13.80 2.90
N ASN A 146 11.33 -14.04 1.92
CA ASN A 146 11.37 -15.23 1.10
C ASN A 146 9.97 -15.62 0.60
N PHE A 147 9.32 -14.72 -0.15
CA PHE A 147 7.92 -14.84 -0.52
C PHE A 147 7.56 -16.22 -1.07
N ASN A 148 8.35 -16.74 -2.01
CA ASN A 148 8.07 -18.02 -2.66
C ASN A 148 8.12 -19.22 -1.69
N GLU A 149 8.86 -19.11 -0.58
CA GLU A 149 8.95 -20.15 0.46
C GLU A 149 7.86 -20.01 1.53
N ASN A 150 7.39 -18.80 1.78
CA ASN A 150 6.52 -18.49 2.91
C ASN A 150 5.08 -18.15 2.51
N PHE A 151 4.76 -18.10 1.21
CA PHE A 151 3.43 -17.74 0.72
C PHE A 151 2.93 -18.74 -0.33
N SER A 152 1.68 -19.16 -0.20
CA SER A 152 0.93 -19.96 -1.16
C SER A 152 -0.29 -19.18 -1.63
N ASP A 153 -0.65 -19.29 -2.91
CA ASP A 153 -1.85 -18.65 -3.46
C ASP A 153 -3.14 -19.23 -2.86
N THR A 154 -3.10 -20.47 -2.33
CA THR A 154 -4.25 -21.13 -1.70
C THR A 154 -4.35 -20.85 -0.19
N ASP A 155 -3.23 -20.90 0.52
CA ASP A 155 -3.21 -20.89 1.99
C ASP A 155 -2.73 -19.55 2.58
N GLY A 156 -2.20 -18.65 1.72
CA GLY A 156 -1.58 -17.40 2.15
C GLY A 156 -0.22 -17.64 2.82
N ILE A 157 0.03 -17.04 3.98
CA ILE A 157 1.30 -17.23 4.69
C ILE A 157 1.33 -18.57 5.38
N ILE A 158 2.17 -19.49 4.88
CA ILE A 158 2.32 -20.88 5.37
C ILE A 158 3.18 -20.98 6.64
N ASN A 159 4.08 -20.05 6.87
CA ASN A 159 4.91 -20.03 8.07
C ASN A 159 4.11 -19.51 9.27
N LYS A 160 3.82 -20.38 10.23
CA LYS A 160 2.99 -20.10 11.41
C LYS A 160 3.49 -18.92 12.27
N LYS A 161 4.81 -18.73 12.38
CA LYS A 161 5.39 -17.61 13.15
C LYS A 161 5.14 -16.27 12.45
N LEU A 162 5.37 -16.24 11.13
CA LEU A 162 5.13 -15.06 10.31
C LEU A 162 3.64 -14.73 10.23
N SER A 163 2.77 -15.74 10.10
CA SER A 163 1.31 -15.55 10.14
C SER A 163 0.86 -14.90 11.45
N LYS A 164 1.32 -15.40 12.61
CA LYS A 164 1.01 -14.80 13.92
C LYS A 164 1.53 -13.36 14.07
N GLN A 165 2.67 -13.04 13.47
CA GLN A 165 3.19 -11.67 13.47
C GLN A 165 2.28 -10.73 12.66
N LEU A 166 1.85 -11.17 11.47
CA LEU A 166 0.90 -10.43 10.66
C LEU A 166 -0.45 -10.25 11.37
N ASP A 167 -0.95 -11.31 12.04
CA ASP A 167 -2.23 -11.27 12.77
C ASP A 167 -2.26 -10.16 13.82
N LYS A 168 -1.15 -9.94 14.53
CA LYS A 168 -1.03 -8.84 15.48
C LYS A 168 -1.19 -7.47 14.81
N GLN A 169 -0.57 -7.29 13.63
CA GLN A 169 -0.65 -6.04 12.89
C GLN A 169 -2.06 -5.80 12.32
N ILE A 170 -2.69 -6.84 11.78
CA ILE A 170 -4.08 -6.79 11.33
C ILE A 170 -5.02 -6.42 12.48
N SER A 171 -4.82 -6.97 13.67
CA SER A 171 -5.64 -6.67 14.84
C SER A 171 -5.53 -5.20 15.29
N ILE A 172 -4.34 -4.59 15.16
CA ILE A 172 -4.14 -3.16 15.45
C ILE A 172 -4.87 -2.33 14.38
N PHE A 173 -4.66 -2.62 13.10
CA PHE A 173 -5.29 -1.92 11.99
C PHE A 173 -6.82 -2.01 12.04
N SER A 174 -7.37 -3.20 12.34
CA SER A 174 -8.82 -3.38 12.46
C SER A 174 -9.44 -2.46 13.50
N ARG A 175 -8.83 -2.35 14.69
CA ARG A 175 -9.31 -1.43 15.73
C ARG A 175 -9.29 0.03 15.30
N GLN A 176 -8.28 0.44 14.52
CA GLN A 176 -8.18 1.81 14.00
C GLN A 176 -9.24 2.12 12.93
N VAL A 177 -9.63 1.11 12.16
CA VAL A 177 -10.68 1.23 11.13
C VAL A 177 -12.09 1.23 11.73
N ASP A 178 -12.25 0.60 12.92
CA ASP A 178 -13.54 0.50 13.63
C ASP A 178 -13.87 1.72 14.48
N ASN A 179 -12.88 2.59 14.79
CA ASN A 179 -13.02 3.83 15.54
C ASN A 179 -13.38 5.02 14.63
#